data_5f8a11363ec09d95418a8439c6fce658
#
_entry.id   5f8a11363ec09d95418a8439c6fce658
#
_cell.length_a   1.000
_cell.length_b   1.000
_cell.length_c   1.000
_cell.angle_alpha   90.00
_cell.angle_beta   90.00
_cell.angle_gamma   90.00
#
_symmetry.space_group_name_H-M   'P 1'
#
loop_
_entity.id
_entity.type
_entity.pdbx_description
1 polymer ?
#
loop_
_entity_poly.entity_id
_entity_poly.type
_entity_poly.pdbx_seq_one_letter_code
_entity_poly.pdbx_strand_id
1 'polypeptide(L)'
;MDVFSKRKRSEVMSRIRSRGNKDTELAMIKLFRQHRITGWRRNQKVFGKPDFLFRRSRLAIFVDGCFWHGCPRCYRRPKSNRKFWDAKIARNRERDLKVNRELRKLGWRVLRFWEHGLARRGDACADRIARSLLSRLPR
;
A
#
# COMPACT_ATOMS: atom_id res chain seq x y z
N MET A 1 12.27 -21.07 17.88
CA MET A 1 11.23 -22.08 17.76
C MET A 1 9.92 -21.42 17.38
N ASP A 2 9.21 -22.01 16.43
CA ASP A 2 7.92 -21.50 16.00
C ASP A 2 6.86 -21.76 17.06
N VAL A 3 6.12 -20.74 17.44
CA VAL A 3 5.05 -20.84 18.41
C VAL A 3 3.83 -21.54 17.82
N PHE A 4 3.65 -21.42 16.51
CA PHE A 4 2.50 -21.97 15.82
C PHE A 4 2.86 -23.20 14.99
N SER A 5 1.92 -24.13 14.85
CA SER A 5 2.03 -25.19 13.85
C SER A 5 2.01 -24.55 12.45
N LYS A 6 2.41 -25.32 11.45
CA LYS A 6 2.39 -24.84 10.06
C LYS A 6 1.01 -24.36 9.64
N ARG A 7 -0.02 -25.12 10.01
CA ARG A 7 -1.41 -24.78 9.70
C ARG A 7 -1.84 -23.51 10.43
N LYS A 8 -1.52 -23.42 11.73
CA LYS A 8 -1.89 -22.25 12.55
C LYS A 8 -1.21 -20.99 12.06
N ARG A 9 0.05 -21.10 11.70
CA ARG A 9 0.80 -19.97 11.16
C ARG A 9 0.18 -19.44 9.86
N SER A 10 -0.24 -20.35 8.99
CA SER A 10 -0.90 -20.00 7.73
C SER A 10 -2.19 -19.24 7.98
N GLU A 11 -2.99 -19.69 8.95
CA GLU A 11 -4.22 -19.00 9.35
C GLU A 11 -3.95 -17.60 9.87
N VAL A 12 -2.97 -17.46 10.75
CA VAL A 12 -2.62 -16.17 11.35
C VAL A 12 -2.16 -15.20 10.27
N MET A 13 -1.32 -15.65 9.36
CA MET A 13 -0.83 -14.80 8.26
C MET A 13 -1.95 -14.40 7.32
N SER A 14 -2.87 -15.30 7.04
CA SER A 14 -4.04 -15.01 6.20
C SER A 14 -4.91 -13.93 6.84
N ARG A 15 -5.15 -14.02 8.14
CA ARG A 15 -5.92 -13.01 8.87
C ARG A 15 -5.25 -11.64 8.88
N ILE A 16 -3.95 -11.62 9.12
CA ILE A 16 -3.17 -10.37 9.11
C ILE A 16 -3.29 -9.68 7.75
N ARG A 17 -3.08 -10.44 6.68
CA ARG A 17 -3.15 -9.91 5.32
C ARG A 17 -4.54 -9.37 4.99
N SER A 18 -5.58 -10.14 5.26
CA SER A 18 -6.97 -9.77 4.97
C SER A 18 -7.37 -8.53 5.76
N ARG A 19 -7.08 -8.51 7.06
CA ARG A 19 -7.42 -7.39 7.94
C ARG A 19 -6.65 -6.14 7.54
N GLY A 20 -5.37 -6.28 7.27
CA GLY A 20 -4.52 -5.15 6.88
C GLY A 20 -5.02 -4.47 5.62
N ASN A 21 -5.34 -5.25 4.59
CA ASN A 21 -5.84 -4.71 3.33
C ASN A 21 -7.17 -3.97 3.53
N LYS A 22 -8.10 -4.59 4.25
CA LYS A 22 -9.39 -3.99 4.51
C LYS A 22 -9.27 -2.71 5.32
N ASP A 23 -8.52 -2.76 6.41
CA ASP A 23 -8.38 -1.61 7.31
C ASP A 23 -7.69 -0.45 6.62
N THR A 24 -6.66 -0.71 5.83
CA THR A 24 -5.92 0.35 5.14
C THR A 24 -6.76 0.99 4.05
N GLU A 25 -7.54 0.19 3.32
CA GLU A 25 -8.44 0.73 2.30
C GLU A 25 -9.53 1.59 2.92
N LEU A 26 -10.14 1.10 4.00
CA LEU A 26 -11.19 1.84 4.69
C LEU A 26 -10.65 3.14 5.30
N ALA A 27 -9.45 3.12 5.84
CA ALA A 27 -8.81 4.31 6.38
C ALA A 27 -8.60 5.36 5.29
N MET A 28 -8.18 4.93 4.10
CA MET A 28 -7.99 5.84 2.98
C MET A 28 -9.31 6.42 2.50
N ILE A 29 -10.35 5.59 2.41
CA ILE A 29 -11.69 6.07 2.00
C ILE A 29 -12.20 7.12 2.98
N LYS A 30 -12.04 6.87 4.28
CA LYS A 30 -12.42 7.83 5.30
C LYS A 30 -11.69 9.15 5.12
N LEU A 31 -10.40 9.08 4.83
CA LEU A 31 -9.57 10.25 4.58
C LEU A 31 -10.07 11.04 3.37
N PHE A 32 -10.37 10.35 2.28
CA PHE A 32 -10.93 10.98 1.08
C PHE A 32 -12.22 11.74 1.43
N ARG A 33 -13.11 11.12 2.17
CA ARG A 33 -14.38 11.75 2.56
C ARG A 33 -14.17 12.96 3.44
N GLN A 34 -13.28 12.87 4.42
CA GLN A 34 -12.98 13.97 5.34
C GLN A 34 -12.42 15.18 4.62
N HIS A 35 -11.61 14.96 3.60
CA HIS A 35 -10.96 16.02 2.84
C HIS A 35 -11.63 16.34 1.51
N ARG A 36 -12.80 15.77 1.28
CA ARG A 36 -13.59 15.99 0.06
C ARG A 36 -12.82 15.69 -1.21
N ILE A 37 -12.02 14.65 -1.17
CA ILE A 37 -11.27 14.17 -2.35
C ILE A 37 -12.18 13.20 -3.09
N THR A 38 -12.46 13.51 -4.36
CA THR A 38 -13.37 12.72 -5.19
C THR A 38 -12.67 12.31 -6.49
N GLY A 39 -13.34 11.46 -7.25
CA GLY A 39 -12.81 11.01 -8.54
C GLY A 39 -11.96 9.76 -8.48
N TRP A 40 -11.86 9.17 -7.31
CA TRP A 40 -11.11 7.92 -7.14
C TRP A 40 -11.99 6.70 -7.45
N ARG A 41 -11.34 5.64 -7.89
CA ARG A 41 -11.99 4.34 -8.11
C ARG A 41 -11.14 3.23 -7.53
N ARG A 42 -11.80 2.18 -7.06
CA ARG A 42 -11.14 1.01 -6.47
C ARG A 42 -11.16 -0.15 -7.46
N ASN A 43 -10.29 -1.12 -7.23
CA ASN A 43 -10.32 -2.42 -7.92
C ASN A 43 -10.32 -2.30 -9.44
N GLN A 44 -9.55 -1.37 -9.96
CA GLN A 44 -9.43 -1.19 -11.40
C GLN A 44 -8.40 -2.16 -11.98
N LYS A 45 -8.63 -2.59 -13.22
CA LYS A 45 -7.72 -3.52 -13.90
C LYS A 45 -6.55 -2.75 -14.50
N VAL A 46 -5.57 -2.47 -13.66
CA VAL A 46 -4.35 -1.78 -14.05
C VAL A 46 -3.18 -2.58 -13.52
N PHE A 47 -2.06 -2.57 -14.23
CA PHE A 47 -0.86 -3.31 -13.83
C PHE A 47 -0.50 -3.00 -12.37
N GLY A 48 -0.16 -4.02 -11.60
CA GLY A 48 0.21 -3.87 -10.20
C GLY A 48 -0.97 -3.74 -9.24
N LYS A 49 -2.17 -3.63 -9.76
CA LYS A 49 -3.41 -3.54 -8.96
C LYS A 49 -3.37 -2.45 -7.89
N PRO A 50 -3.26 -1.17 -8.28
CA PRO A 50 -3.32 -0.09 -7.29
C PRO A 50 -4.59 -0.16 -6.46
N ASP A 51 -4.49 0.27 -5.22
CA ASP A 51 -5.65 0.29 -4.33
C ASP A 51 -6.67 1.31 -4.79
N PHE A 52 -6.21 2.45 -5.29
CA PHE A 52 -7.09 3.51 -5.80
C PHE A 52 -6.49 4.12 -7.06
N LEU A 53 -7.36 4.52 -7.97
CA LEU A 53 -6.97 5.21 -9.20
C LEU A 53 -7.75 6.50 -9.36
N PHE A 54 -7.05 7.55 -9.71
CA PHE A 54 -7.64 8.78 -10.23
C PHE A 54 -7.34 8.81 -11.72
N ARG A 55 -8.26 8.30 -12.51
CA ARG A 55 -8.02 8.14 -13.96
C ARG A 55 -7.76 9.45 -14.67
N ARG A 56 -8.52 10.47 -14.32
CA ARG A 56 -8.40 11.77 -14.94
C ARG A 56 -7.04 12.40 -14.72
N SER A 57 -6.50 12.23 -13.53
CA SER A 57 -5.19 12.78 -13.14
C SER A 57 -4.04 11.81 -13.38
N ARG A 58 -4.33 10.60 -13.84
CA ARG A 58 -3.34 9.55 -14.05
C ARG A 58 -2.52 9.29 -12.80
N LEU A 59 -3.21 9.15 -11.68
CA LEU A 59 -2.58 8.94 -10.39
C LEU A 59 -3.01 7.58 -9.82
N ALA A 60 -2.02 6.75 -9.50
CA ALA A 60 -2.22 5.45 -8.86
C ALA A 60 -1.75 5.53 -7.42
N ILE A 61 -2.59 5.06 -6.50
CA ILE A 61 -2.30 5.10 -5.08
C ILE A 61 -2.27 3.69 -4.50
N PHE A 62 -1.20 3.41 -3.77
CA PHE A 62 -1.03 2.17 -3.02
C PHE A 62 -0.98 2.47 -1.54
N VAL A 63 -1.62 1.63 -0.74
CA VAL A 63 -1.49 1.68 0.71
C VAL A 63 -0.75 0.41 1.14
N ASP A 64 0.48 0.57 1.57
CA ASP A 64 1.36 -0.56 1.89
C ASP A 64 1.24 -0.92 3.36
N GLY A 65 0.89 -2.17 3.63
CA GLY A 65 0.89 -2.71 4.98
C GLY A 65 2.31 -2.79 5.52
N CYS A 66 2.51 -2.37 6.76
CA CYS A 66 3.85 -2.25 7.31
C CYS A 66 4.60 -3.58 7.38
N PHE A 67 3.92 -4.66 7.71
CA PHE A 67 4.56 -5.96 7.79
C PHE A 67 4.98 -6.48 6.42
N TRP A 68 4.03 -6.57 5.48
CA TRP A 68 4.25 -7.22 4.20
C TRP A 68 5.22 -6.49 3.29
N HIS A 69 5.31 -5.19 3.42
CA HIS A 69 6.20 -4.37 2.59
C HIS A 69 7.47 -3.94 3.33
N GLY A 70 7.67 -4.46 4.54
CA GLY A 70 8.88 -4.22 5.31
C GLY A 70 9.11 -2.76 5.67
N CYS A 71 8.10 -2.13 6.27
CA CYS A 71 8.20 -0.74 6.67
C CYS A 71 9.41 -0.50 7.57
N PRO A 72 10.28 0.48 7.25
CA PRO A 72 11.46 0.74 8.07
C PRO A 72 11.17 1.04 9.53
N ARG A 73 10.00 1.60 9.83
CA ARG A 73 9.65 1.98 11.20
C ARG A 73 8.90 0.89 11.96
N CYS A 74 8.00 0.18 11.28
CA CYS A 74 7.04 -0.69 11.93
C CYS A 74 7.34 -2.18 11.79
N TYR A 75 8.15 -2.53 10.81
CA TYR A 75 8.42 -3.94 10.56
C TYR A 75 9.14 -4.59 11.73
N ARG A 76 8.59 -5.70 12.20
CA ARG A 76 9.21 -6.53 13.23
C ARG A 76 9.58 -7.86 12.60
N ARG A 77 10.88 -8.10 12.46
CA ARG A 77 11.39 -9.35 11.89
C ARG A 77 10.92 -10.53 12.73
N PRO A 78 10.25 -11.53 12.14
CA PRO A 78 9.84 -12.72 12.88
C PRO A 78 11.04 -13.44 13.47
N LYS A 79 10.89 -14.03 14.66
CA LYS A 79 11.96 -14.74 15.34
C LYS A 79 12.26 -16.09 14.69
N SER A 80 11.23 -16.73 14.12
CA SER A 80 11.36 -18.04 13.46
C SER A 80 11.39 -17.88 11.95
N ASN A 81 12.09 -18.79 11.28
CA ASN A 81 12.16 -18.80 9.81
C ASN A 81 12.68 -17.49 9.23
N ARG A 82 13.71 -16.94 9.83
CA ARG A 82 14.25 -15.64 9.44
C ARG A 82 14.65 -15.58 7.97
N LYS A 83 15.30 -16.61 7.47
CA LYS A 83 15.70 -16.65 6.04
C LYS A 83 14.50 -16.58 5.12
N PHE A 84 13.44 -17.31 5.46
CA PHE A 84 12.21 -17.30 4.67
C PHE A 84 11.59 -15.90 4.65
N TRP A 85 11.43 -15.28 5.82
CA TRP A 85 10.80 -13.97 5.91
C TRP A 85 11.64 -12.87 5.30
N ASP A 86 12.96 -12.91 5.49
CA ASP A 86 13.85 -11.95 4.87
C ASP A 86 13.72 -11.99 3.35
N ALA A 87 13.73 -13.19 2.78
CA ALA A 87 13.59 -13.37 1.34
C ALA A 87 12.21 -12.93 0.85
N LYS A 88 11.16 -13.25 1.60
CA LYS A 88 9.79 -12.89 1.24
C LYS A 88 9.61 -11.37 1.20
N ILE A 89 10.08 -10.68 2.24
CA ILE A 89 9.98 -9.21 2.31
C ILE A 89 10.82 -8.56 1.22
N ALA A 90 12.02 -9.09 0.98
CA ALA A 90 12.88 -8.57 -0.09
C ALA A 90 12.20 -8.69 -1.46
N ARG A 91 11.57 -9.81 -1.74
CA ARG A 91 10.83 -10.01 -3.00
C ARG A 91 9.65 -9.05 -3.11
N ASN A 92 8.94 -8.83 -2.01
CA ASN A 92 7.82 -7.89 -2.00
C ASN A 92 8.29 -6.48 -2.32
N ARG A 93 9.42 -6.06 -1.73
CA ARG A 93 9.99 -4.75 -2.01
C ARG A 93 10.45 -4.60 -3.45
N GLU A 94 11.10 -5.61 -4.00
CA GLU A 94 11.52 -5.62 -5.40
C GLU A 94 10.33 -5.50 -6.33
N ARG A 95 9.27 -6.24 -6.02
CA ARG A 95 8.04 -6.19 -6.82
C ARG A 95 7.41 -4.80 -6.77
N ASP A 96 7.38 -4.17 -5.59
CA ASP A 96 6.86 -2.81 -5.45
C ASP A 96 7.61 -1.83 -6.33
N LEU A 97 8.95 -1.91 -6.34
CA LEU A 97 9.78 -1.04 -7.16
C LEU A 97 9.52 -1.30 -8.66
N LYS A 98 9.39 -2.55 -9.04
CA LYS A 98 9.07 -2.91 -10.43
C LYS A 98 7.71 -2.36 -10.84
N VAL A 99 6.71 -2.51 -9.98
CA VAL A 99 5.37 -1.98 -10.25
C VAL A 99 5.42 -0.47 -10.44
N ASN A 100 6.16 0.23 -9.58
CA ASN A 100 6.30 1.67 -9.70
C ASN A 100 6.90 2.06 -11.06
N ARG A 101 7.97 1.39 -11.46
CA ARG A 101 8.63 1.67 -12.75
C ARG A 101 7.70 1.42 -13.92
N GLU A 102 7.03 0.28 -13.92
CA GLU A 102 6.16 -0.10 -15.03
C GLU A 102 4.95 0.82 -15.15
N LEU A 103 4.36 1.20 -14.03
CA LEU A 103 3.25 2.15 -14.05
C LEU A 103 3.68 3.52 -14.58
N ARG A 104 4.86 3.98 -14.19
CA ARG A 104 5.39 5.25 -14.70
C ARG A 104 5.63 5.19 -16.20
N LYS A 105 6.11 4.08 -16.71
CA LYS A 105 6.26 3.87 -18.17
C LYS A 105 4.93 3.95 -18.89
N LEU A 106 3.85 3.50 -18.24
CA LEU A 106 2.51 3.56 -18.80
C LEU A 106 1.85 4.93 -18.65
N GLY A 107 2.56 5.89 -18.07
CA GLY A 107 2.05 7.26 -17.92
C GLY A 107 1.35 7.55 -16.62
N TRP A 108 1.45 6.65 -15.64
CA TRP A 108 0.85 6.87 -14.35
C TRP A 108 1.83 7.52 -13.38
N ARG A 109 1.32 8.41 -12.55
CA ARG A 109 2.06 8.86 -11.37
C ARG A 109 1.72 7.91 -10.25
N VAL A 110 2.65 7.64 -9.35
CA VAL A 110 2.48 6.65 -8.29
C VAL A 110 2.76 7.30 -6.94
N LEU A 111 1.81 7.15 -6.01
CA LEU A 111 2.00 7.51 -4.62
C LEU A 111 1.79 6.27 -3.76
N ARG A 112 2.69 6.09 -2.80
CA ARG A 112 2.57 5.00 -1.84
C ARG A 112 2.55 5.58 -0.43
N PHE A 113 1.67 5.01 0.39
CA PHE A 113 1.55 5.41 1.79
C PHE A 113 1.65 4.18 2.67
N TRP A 114 2.40 4.31 3.76
CA TRP A 114 2.43 3.26 4.77
C TRP A 114 1.17 3.33 5.62
N GLU A 115 0.68 2.18 6.09
CA GLU A 115 -0.51 2.18 6.93
C GLU A 115 -0.34 3.01 8.19
N HIS A 116 0.86 3.03 8.80
CA HIS A 116 1.07 3.87 9.98
C HIS A 116 0.99 5.36 9.65
N GLY A 117 1.37 5.72 8.42
CA GLY A 117 1.25 7.11 7.98
C GLY A 117 -0.19 7.56 7.89
N LEU A 118 -1.07 6.71 7.37
CA LEU A 118 -2.51 7.01 7.33
C LEU A 118 -3.09 7.15 8.73
N ALA A 119 -2.67 6.27 9.65
CA ALA A 119 -3.20 6.26 11.00
C ALA A 119 -2.74 7.48 11.81
N ARG A 120 -1.49 7.89 11.65
CA ARG A 120 -0.88 8.92 12.49
C ARG A 120 -0.78 10.29 11.84
N ARG A 121 -0.70 10.34 10.49
CA ARG A 121 -0.51 11.57 9.74
C ARG A 121 -1.46 11.65 8.55
N GLY A 122 -2.73 11.36 8.80
CA GLY A 122 -3.75 11.35 7.76
C GLY A 122 -3.84 12.67 7.01
N ASP A 123 -3.80 13.78 7.73
CA ASP A 123 -3.90 15.10 7.09
C ASP A 123 -2.74 15.36 6.13
N ALA A 124 -1.52 14.96 6.52
CA ALA A 124 -0.35 15.12 5.65
C ALA A 124 -0.47 14.23 4.41
N CYS A 125 -1.02 13.03 4.56
CA CYS A 125 -1.27 12.14 3.43
C CYS A 125 -2.30 12.76 2.48
N ALA A 126 -3.39 13.30 3.02
CA ALA A 126 -4.42 13.95 2.21
C ALA A 126 -3.86 15.17 1.47
N ASP A 127 -3.04 15.97 2.12
CA ASP A 127 -2.36 17.10 1.50
C ASP A 127 -1.51 16.69 0.32
N ARG A 128 -0.77 15.60 0.49
CA ARG A 128 0.10 15.09 -0.56
C ARG A 128 -0.71 14.64 -1.77
N ILE A 129 -1.83 13.96 -1.52
CA ILE A 129 -2.74 13.53 -2.59
C ILE A 129 -3.35 14.75 -3.28
N ALA A 130 -3.87 15.69 -2.51
CA ALA A 130 -4.50 16.89 -3.07
C ALA A 130 -3.54 17.69 -3.93
N ARG A 131 -2.29 17.85 -3.46
CA ARG A 131 -1.27 18.54 -4.26
C ARG A 131 -0.97 17.79 -5.56
N SER A 132 -0.94 16.47 -5.52
CA SER A 132 -0.72 15.66 -6.73
C SER A 132 -1.87 15.82 -7.71
N LEU A 133 -3.10 15.93 -7.23
CA LEU A 133 -4.27 16.13 -8.08
C LEU A 133 -4.29 17.52 -8.71
N LEU A 134 -3.82 18.53 -7.98
CA LEU A 134 -3.73 19.89 -8.49
C LEU A 134 -2.58 20.06 -9.47
N SER A 135 -1.51 19.30 -9.27
CA SER A 135 -0.35 19.33 -10.15
C SER A 135 -0.72 18.65 -11.47
N ARG A 136 -0.99 19.45 -12.47
CA ARG A 136 -1.44 18.94 -13.78
C ARG A 136 -0.36 18.12 -14.45
N LEU A 137 -0.80 17.10 -15.17
CA LEU A 137 0.12 16.33 -15.98
C LEU A 137 0.65 17.18 -17.12
N PRO A 138 1.89 16.96 -17.52
CA PRO A 138 2.42 17.61 -18.72
C PRO A 138 1.57 17.24 -19.92
N ARG A 139 1.39 18.14 -20.77
CA ARG A 139 0.64 17.93 -22.01
C ARG A 139 1.49 17.18 -23.02
#